data_82fcbcfd0fed40335deb445ff86eea68
#
_entry.id   82fcbcfd0fed40335deb445ff86eea68
#
_cell.length_a   1.000
_cell.length_b   1.000
_cell.length_c   1.000
_cell.angle_alpha   90.00
_cell.angle_beta   90.00
_cell.angle_gamma   90.00
#
_symmetry.space_group_name_H-M   'P 1'
#
loop_
_entity.id
_entity.type
_entity.pdbx_description
1 polymer ?
#
loop_
_entity_poly.entity_id
_entity_poly.type
_entity_poly.pdbx_seq_one_letter_code
_entity_poly.pdbx_strand_id
1 'polypeptide(L)'
;EAMVFVDLLNEAGLKVTYDEDVVPSIWRKACVNGTMNSTCALLDCTIGEFFASEEALRVVDTIIHEFVMVGEATGVKLDEQAIKDYVMHTSVVAAGHYPSMHQDLVQNHRLTEIDYINGAVAKKGDSLGIPTPYCHMITDLVHAKEHVLKIQ
;
A
#
# COMPACT_ATOMS: atom_id res chain seq x y z
N GLU A 1 -4.98 -21.14 -22.23
CA GLU A 1 -5.95 -20.04 -22.46
C GLU A 1 -5.37 -18.69 -22.03
N ALA A 2 -4.76 -18.55 -20.82
CA ALA A 2 -4.19 -17.28 -20.35
C ALA A 2 -3.14 -16.68 -21.30
N MET A 3 -2.25 -17.51 -21.87
CA MET A 3 -1.22 -17.05 -22.82
C MET A 3 -1.80 -16.41 -24.08
N VAL A 4 -2.95 -16.86 -24.57
CA VAL A 4 -3.62 -16.25 -25.72
C VAL A 4 -4.04 -14.81 -25.42
N PHE A 5 -4.52 -14.53 -24.20
CA PHE A 5 -4.85 -13.18 -23.77
C PHE A 5 -3.59 -12.30 -23.63
N VAL A 6 -2.50 -12.86 -23.10
CA VAL A 6 -1.22 -12.15 -23.01
C VAL A 6 -0.73 -11.73 -24.39
N ASP A 7 -0.79 -12.64 -25.38
CA ASP A 7 -0.35 -12.37 -26.74
C ASP A 7 -1.23 -11.29 -27.39
N LEU A 8 -2.56 -11.40 -27.28
CA LEU A 8 -3.50 -10.40 -27.81
C LEU A 8 -3.30 -9.01 -27.20
N LEU A 9 -3.08 -8.94 -25.88
CA LEU A 9 -2.85 -7.66 -25.20
C LEU A 9 -1.51 -7.04 -25.60
N ASN A 10 -0.46 -7.85 -25.77
CA ASN A 10 0.83 -7.38 -26.24
C ASN A 10 0.77 -6.92 -27.71
N GLU A 11 0.03 -7.61 -28.57
CA GLU A 11 -0.23 -7.17 -29.95
C GLU A 11 -1.00 -5.85 -30.00
N ALA A 12 -1.87 -5.59 -29.02
CA ALA A 12 -2.56 -4.31 -28.84
C ALA A 12 -1.69 -3.20 -28.23
N GLY A 13 -0.40 -3.45 -28.00
CA GLY A 13 0.57 -2.49 -27.48
C GLY A 13 0.63 -2.37 -25.95
N LEU A 14 -0.06 -3.25 -25.22
CA LEU A 14 0.04 -3.34 -23.76
C LEU A 14 1.23 -4.24 -23.38
N LYS A 15 2.00 -3.84 -22.38
CA LYS A 15 3.09 -4.68 -21.85
C LYS A 15 2.56 -5.59 -20.76
N VAL A 16 2.16 -6.80 -21.13
CA VAL A 16 1.57 -7.79 -20.22
C VAL A 16 2.43 -9.03 -20.17
N THR A 17 2.65 -9.54 -18.97
CA THR A 17 3.31 -10.82 -18.72
C THR A 17 2.40 -11.72 -17.90
N TYR A 18 2.48 -13.02 -18.13
CA TYR A 18 1.83 -14.01 -17.29
C TYR A 18 2.75 -14.38 -16.12
N ASP A 19 2.23 -14.31 -14.91
CA ASP A 19 2.93 -14.71 -13.71
C ASP A 19 2.15 -15.85 -13.04
N GLU A 20 2.79 -17.00 -12.87
CA GLU A 20 2.18 -18.17 -12.22
C GLU A 20 2.03 -17.99 -10.71
N ASP A 21 2.86 -17.15 -10.09
CA ASP A 21 2.84 -16.81 -8.67
C ASP A 21 2.69 -15.30 -8.45
N VAL A 22 1.54 -14.77 -8.88
CA VAL A 22 1.25 -13.33 -8.80
C VAL A 22 1.05 -12.82 -7.36
N VAL A 23 0.79 -13.73 -6.39
CA VAL A 23 0.42 -13.35 -5.02
C VAL A 23 1.49 -12.52 -4.31
N PRO A 24 2.79 -12.86 -4.34
CA PRO A 24 3.84 -12.00 -3.77
C PRO A 24 3.88 -10.60 -4.39
N SER A 25 3.62 -10.50 -5.70
CA SER A 25 3.56 -9.20 -6.40
C SER A 25 2.38 -8.35 -5.95
N ILE A 26 1.22 -8.97 -5.67
CA ILE A 26 0.05 -8.29 -5.08
C ILE A 26 0.38 -7.78 -3.68
N TRP A 27 1.00 -8.61 -2.83
CA TRP A 27 1.41 -8.20 -1.49
C TRP A 27 2.41 -7.04 -1.51
N ARG A 28 3.42 -7.11 -2.38
CA ARG A 28 4.39 -6.02 -2.56
C ARG A 28 3.70 -4.72 -2.97
N LYS A 29 2.78 -4.76 -3.93
CA LYS A 29 2.01 -3.59 -4.35
C LYS A 29 1.13 -3.05 -3.21
N ALA A 30 0.44 -3.93 -2.49
CA ALA A 30 -0.36 -3.55 -1.33
C ALA A 30 0.49 -2.89 -0.24
N CYS A 31 1.71 -3.37 -0.01
CA CYS A 31 2.65 -2.79 0.92
C CYS A 31 3.10 -1.38 0.51
N VAL A 32 3.40 -1.15 -0.79
CA VAL A 32 3.68 0.20 -1.32
C VAL A 32 2.49 1.13 -1.04
N ASN A 33 1.29 0.70 -1.35
CA ASN A 33 0.09 1.50 -1.10
C ASN A 33 -0.11 1.75 0.39
N GLY A 34 0.08 0.74 1.24
CA GLY A 34 -0.08 0.86 2.70
C GLY A 34 0.94 1.80 3.35
N THR A 35 2.12 1.97 2.74
CA THR A 35 3.16 2.89 3.24
C THR A 35 3.01 4.32 2.71
N MET A 36 2.59 4.49 1.45
CA MET A 36 2.55 5.81 0.79
C MET A 36 1.17 6.44 0.80
N ASN A 37 0.12 5.66 0.47
CA ASN A 37 -1.19 6.24 0.21
C ASN A 37 -1.81 6.83 1.47
N SER A 38 -1.86 6.04 2.54
CA SER A 38 -2.47 6.44 3.81
C SER A 38 -1.68 7.54 4.51
N THR A 39 -0.35 7.44 4.54
CA THR A 39 0.51 8.42 5.20
C THR A 39 0.48 9.79 4.51
N CYS A 40 0.61 9.81 3.17
CA CYS A 40 0.50 11.06 2.41
C CYS A 40 -0.91 11.66 2.50
N ALA A 41 -1.97 10.83 2.53
CA ALA A 41 -3.33 11.31 2.70
C ALA A 41 -3.54 11.94 4.09
N LEU A 42 -2.97 11.36 5.14
CA LEU A 42 -3.05 11.88 6.50
C LEU A 42 -2.30 13.21 6.66
N LEU A 43 -1.10 13.31 6.09
CA LEU A 43 -0.22 14.46 6.24
C LEU A 43 -0.44 15.55 5.18
N ASP A 44 -1.31 15.31 4.18
CA ASP A 44 -1.58 16.22 3.07
C ASP A 44 -0.30 16.65 2.34
N CYS A 45 0.47 15.66 1.90
CA CYS A 45 1.78 15.88 1.25
C CYS A 45 2.00 14.94 0.06
N THR A 46 2.97 15.28 -0.77
CA THR A 46 3.47 14.41 -1.84
C THR A 46 4.30 13.25 -1.27
N ILE A 47 4.53 12.23 -2.10
CA ILE A 47 5.38 11.09 -1.72
C ILE A 47 6.79 11.57 -1.36
N GLY A 48 7.38 12.46 -2.15
CA GLY A 48 8.74 12.96 -1.89
C GLY A 48 8.85 13.77 -0.60
N GLU A 49 7.85 14.60 -0.30
CA GLU A 49 7.81 15.37 0.96
C GLU A 49 7.74 14.44 2.17
N PHE A 50 6.92 13.38 2.13
CA PHE A 50 6.84 12.40 3.19
C PHE A 50 8.18 11.67 3.39
N PHE A 51 8.76 11.12 2.34
CA PHE A 51 10.00 10.33 2.41
C PHE A 51 11.26 11.17 2.67
N ALA A 52 11.18 12.49 2.70
CA ALA A 52 12.30 13.37 3.03
C ALA A 52 12.63 13.37 4.53
N SER A 53 11.77 12.83 5.41
CA SER A 53 12.00 12.81 6.86
C SER A 53 12.48 11.44 7.36
N GLU A 54 13.39 11.44 8.33
CA GLU A 54 13.84 10.21 8.98
C GLU A 54 12.71 9.54 9.78
N GLU A 55 11.76 10.32 10.29
CA GLU A 55 10.59 9.83 11.01
C GLU A 55 9.69 8.99 10.08
N ALA A 56 9.49 9.47 8.84
CA ALA A 56 8.73 8.74 7.83
C ALA A 56 9.35 7.38 7.52
N LEU A 57 10.68 7.31 7.40
CA LEU A 57 11.37 6.05 7.12
C LEU A 57 11.15 5.01 8.23
N ARG A 58 11.12 5.43 9.51
CA ARG A 58 10.80 4.53 10.62
C ARG A 58 9.35 4.02 10.57
N VAL A 59 8.41 4.89 10.21
CA VAL A 59 6.99 4.51 10.03
C VAL A 59 6.86 3.52 8.87
N VAL A 60 7.49 3.79 7.74
CA VAL A 60 7.50 2.91 6.55
C VAL A 60 8.06 1.54 6.89
N ASP A 61 9.21 1.47 7.56
CA ASP A 61 9.83 0.21 7.97
C ASP A 61 8.90 -0.64 8.84
N THR A 62 8.20 0.00 9.78
CA THR A 62 7.29 -0.71 10.67
C THR A 62 6.05 -1.23 9.93
N ILE A 63 5.48 -0.43 9.03
CA ILE A 63 4.34 -0.85 8.21
C ILE A 63 4.74 -2.03 7.32
N ILE A 64 5.89 -1.96 6.65
CA ILE A 64 6.39 -3.05 5.81
C ILE A 64 6.52 -4.33 6.63
N HIS A 65 7.11 -4.23 7.83
CA HIS A 65 7.27 -5.36 8.73
C HIS A 65 5.93 -6.02 9.10
N GLU A 66 4.90 -5.23 9.43
CA GLU A 66 3.55 -5.76 9.72
C GLU A 66 2.93 -6.46 8.50
N PHE A 67 3.07 -5.88 7.31
CA PHE A 67 2.62 -6.52 6.06
C PHE A 67 3.33 -7.85 5.81
N VAL A 68 4.64 -7.88 5.99
CA VAL A 68 5.45 -9.11 5.78
C VAL A 68 5.06 -10.19 6.79
N MET A 69 4.98 -9.87 8.08
CA MET A 69 4.57 -10.83 9.11
C MET A 69 3.22 -11.48 8.79
N VAL A 70 2.23 -10.67 8.41
CA VAL A 70 0.89 -11.18 8.10
C VAL A 70 0.91 -11.98 6.79
N GLY A 71 1.62 -11.50 5.77
CA GLY A 71 1.76 -12.21 4.49
C GLY A 71 2.41 -13.59 4.65
N GLU A 72 3.53 -13.67 5.36
CA GLU A 72 4.22 -14.94 5.63
C GLU A 72 3.37 -15.91 6.43
N ALA A 73 2.63 -15.42 7.42
CA ALA A 73 1.71 -16.26 8.20
C ALA A 73 0.51 -16.79 7.37
N THR A 74 0.25 -16.17 6.20
CA THR A 74 -0.72 -16.70 5.23
C THR A 74 -0.09 -17.64 4.20
N GLY A 75 1.20 -17.94 4.31
CA GLY A 75 1.95 -18.85 3.43
C GLY A 75 2.56 -18.18 2.21
N VAL A 76 2.52 -16.86 2.13
CA VAL A 76 3.15 -16.11 1.03
C VAL A 76 4.62 -15.84 1.38
N LYS A 77 5.53 -16.21 0.50
CA LYS A 77 6.96 -15.92 0.68
C LYS A 77 7.24 -14.46 0.29
N LEU A 78 7.62 -13.66 1.27
CA LEU A 78 7.93 -12.24 1.08
C LEU A 78 9.39 -11.97 1.49
N ASP A 79 10.08 -11.19 0.68
CA ASP A 79 11.41 -10.68 1.01
C ASP A 79 11.26 -9.22 1.50
N GLU A 80 11.36 -9.03 2.81
CA GLU A 80 11.18 -7.73 3.45
C GLU A 80 12.15 -6.69 2.91
N GLN A 81 13.43 -7.06 2.68
CA GLN A 81 14.42 -6.13 2.15
C GLN A 81 14.12 -5.75 0.70
N ALA A 82 13.75 -6.72 -0.14
CA ALA A 82 13.36 -6.44 -1.51
C ALA A 82 12.10 -5.55 -1.59
N ILE A 83 11.16 -5.68 -0.65
CA ILE A 83 9.99 -4.80 -0.54
C ILE A 83 10.43 -3.39 -0.13
N LYS A 84 11.31 -3.24 0.86
CA LYS A 84 11.86 -1.94 1.27
C LYS A 84 12.55 -1.23 0.12
N ASP A 85 13.41 -1.94 -0.59
CA ASP A 85 14.13 -1.40 -1.75
C ASP A 85 13.15 -0.93 -2.84
N TYR A 86 12.10 -1.71 -3.08
CA TYR A 86 11.07 -1.37 -4.04
C TYR A 86 10.24 -0.14 -3.62
N VAL A 87 9.88 -0.04 -2.33
CA VAL A 87 9.19 1.15 -1.77
C VAL A 87 10.09 2.37 -1.92
N MET A 88 11.36 2.28 -1.54
CA MET A 88 12.30 3.40 -1.67
C MET A 88 12.53 3.82 -3.12
N HIS A 89 12.67 2.87 -4.03
CA HIS A 89 12.76 3.19 -5.46
C HIS A 89 11.50 3.92 -5.96
N THR A 90 10.31 3.41 -5.59
CA THR A 90 9.03 4.00 -5.97
C THR A 90 8.88 5.42 -5.43
N SER A 91 9.33 5.68 -4.19
CA SER A 91 9.26 7.00 -3.57
C SER A 91 10.08 8.05 -4.34
N VAL A 92 11.21 7.66 -4.92
CA VAL A 92 12.02 8.54 -5.76
C VAL A 92 11.38 8.80 -7.12
N VAL A 93 10.91 7.74 -7.78
CA VAL A 93 10.30 7.85 -9.12
C VAL A 93 8.99 8.65 -9.09
N ALA A 94 8.21 8.49 -8.03
CA ALA A 94 6.90 9.15 -7.87
C ALA A 94 6.93 10.35 -6.92
N ALA A 95 8.10 10.91 -6.61
CA ALA A 95 8.29 11.91 -5.56
C ALA A 95 7.32 13.10 -5.63
N GLY A 96 7.06 13.62 -6.81
CA GLY A 96 6.16 14.78 -7.02
C GLY A 96 4.67 14.44 -7.05
N HIS A 97 4.29 13.17 -6.86
CA HIS A 97 2.90 12.75 -6.98
C HIS A 97 2.17 12.71 -5.64
N TYR A 98 0.88 13.03 -5.68
CA TYR A 98 -0.09 12.72 -4.64
C TYR A 98 -0.67 11.33 -4.91
N PRO A 99 -0.56 10.37 -3.97
CA PRO A 99 -1.13 9.03 -4.15
C PRO A 99 -2.66 9.03 -4.31
N SER A 100 -3.22 7.94 -4.82
CA SER A 100 -4.66 7.82 -5.08
C SER A 100 -5.52 8.10 -3.84
N MET A 101 -5.16 7.57 -2.69
CA MET A 101 -5.90 7.80 -1.44
C MET A 101 -5.86 9.27 -1.02
N HIS A 102 -4.76 9.99 -1.23
CA HIS A 102 -4.71 11.43 -1.03
C HIS A 102 -5.67 12.15 -1.97
N GLN A 103 -5.70 11.76 -3.26
CA GLN A 103 -6.60 12.34 -4.23
C GLN A 103 -8.07 12.11 -3.82
N ASP A 104 -8.40 10.90 -3.36
CA ASP A 104 -9.76 10.57 -2.92
C ASP A 104 -10.14 11.35 -1.66
N LEU A 105 -9.33 11.28 -0.62
CA LEU A 105 -9.63 11.85 0.68
C LEU A 105 -9.59 13.38 0.71
N VAL A 106 -8.53 13.96 0.14
CA VAL A 106 -8.21 15.39 0.29
C VAL A 106 -8.75 16.21 -0.89
N GLN A 107 -8.54 15.72 -2.12
CA GLN A 107 -8.91 16.48 -3.32
C GLN A 107 -10.38 16.29 -3.72
N ASN A 108 -10.88 15.06 -3.65
CA ASN A 108 -12.19 14.68 -4.15
C ASN A 108 -13.25 14.48 -3.07
N HIS A 109 -12.88 14.50 -1.78
CA HIS A 109 -13.77 14.26 -0.65
C HIS A 109 -14.59 12.97 -0.81
N ARG A 110 -13.90 11.86 -1.10
CA ARG A 110 -14.49 10.53 -1.25
C ARG A 110 -13.97 9.58 -0.16
N LEU A 111 -14.78 8.57 0.16
CA LEU A 111 -14.31 7.44 0.98
C LEU A 111 -13.11 6.77 0.33
N THR A 112 -12.20 6.33 1.18
CA THR A 112 -10.95 5.71 0.76
C THR A 112 -11.04 4.19 0.71
N GLU A 113 -10.01 3.57 0.15
CA GLU A 113 -9.83 2.12 0.12
C GLU A 113 -9.04 1.58 1.34
N ILE A 114 -8.93 2.35 2.43
CA ILE A 114 -8.09 2.02 3.59
C ILE A 114 -8.40 0.63 4.18
N ASP A 115 -9.68 0.25 4.23
CA ASP A 115 -10.14 -1.05 4.75
C ASP A 115 -9.61 -2.25 3.95
N TYR A 116 -9.28 -2.03 2.67
CA TYR A 116 -8.76 -3.07 1.77
C TYR A 116 -7.22 -3.08 1.70
N ILE A 117 -6.56 -2.13 2.32
CA ILE A 117 -5.09 -2.02 2.35
C ILE A 117 -4.59 -2.26 3.79
N ASN A 118 -4.36 -1.20 4.58
CA ASN A 118 -3.90 -1.34 5.97
C ASN A 118 -4.94 -2.04 6.84
N GLY A 119 -6.23 -1.71 6.68
CA GLY A 119 -7.32 -2.35 7.41
C GLY A 119 -7.45 -3.86 7.14
N ALA A 120 -7.16 -4.30 5.91
CA ALA A 120 -7.14 -5.73 5.59
C ALA A 120 -6.01 -6.46 6.32
N VAL A 121 -4.82 -5.84 6.40
CA VAL A 121 -3.67 -6.40 7.14
C VAL A 121 -3.96 -6.44 8.64
N ALA A 122 -4.50 -5.34 9.20
CA ALA A 122 -4.88 -5.26 10.60
C ALA A 122 -5.89 -6.36 10.97
N LYS A 123 -6.98 -6.47 10.24
CA LYS A 123 -8.01 -7.49 10.43
C LYS A 123 -7.48 -8.92 10.27
N LYS A 124 -6.59 -9.13 9.31
CA LYS A 124 -5.96 -10.43 9.10
C LYS A 124 -4.99 -10.77 10.24
N GLY A 125 -4.20 -9.79 10.69
CA GLY A 125 -3.33 -9.91 11.86
C GLY A 125 -4.11 -10.35 13.10
N ASP A 126 -5.23 -9.69 13.41
CA ASP A 126 -6.11 -10.06 14.53
C ASP A 126 -6.56 -11.51 14.44
N SER A 127 -6.98 -11.96 13.26
CA SER A 127 -7.45 -13.34 13.04
C SER A 127 -6.35 -14.39 13.23
N LEU A 128 -5.09 -14.00 13.11
CA LEU A 128 -3.90 -14.86 13.25
C LEU A 128 -3.17 -14.67 14.58
N GLY A 129 -3.61 -13.74 15.42
CA GLY A 129 -2.94 -13.37 16.67
C GLY A 129 -1.59 -12.65 16.45
N ILE A 130 -1.43 -11.98 15.33
CA ILE A 130 -0.23 -11.20 14.96
C ILE A 130 -0.51 -9.73 15.24
N PRO A 131 0.28 -9.05 16.07
CA PRO A 131 0.09 -7.64 16.36
C PRO A 131 0.44 -6.78 15.15
N THR A 132 -0.49 -5.90 14.77
CA THR A 132 -0.32 -4.95 13.66
C THR A 132 -0.76 -3.54 14.09
N PRO A 133 -0.13 -2.97 15.15
CA PRO A 133 -0.58 -1.72 15.74
C PRO A 133 -0.51 -0.52 14.79
N TYR A 134 0.44 -0.47 13.87
CA TYR A 134 0.56 0.63 12.91
C TYR A 134 -0.53 0.56 11.82
N CYS A 135 -0.82 -0.64 11.31
CA CYS A 135 -1.91 -0.81 10.35
C CYS A 135 -3.27 -0.47 10.98
N HIS A 136 -3.52 -0.85 12.24
CA HIS A 136 -4.70 -0.43 13.00
C HIS A 136 -4.76 1.09 13.15
N MET A 137 -3.71 1.69 13.72
CA MET A 137 -3.65 3.14 13.97
C MET A 137 -3.88 3.96 12.70
N ILE A 138 -3.22 3.59 11.59
CA ILE A 138 -3.37 4.29 10.32
C ILE A 138 -4.80 4.17 9.79
N THR A 139 -5.40 2.98 9.87
CA THR A 139 -6.79 2.75 9.45
C THR A 139 -7.74 3.65 10.23
N ASP A 140 -7.61 3.66 11.56
CA ASP A 140 -8.43 4.50 12.44
C ASP A 140 -8.25 6.00 12.17
N LEU A 141 -7.01 6.45 11.92
CA LEU A 141 -6.73 7.86 11.60
C LEU A 141 -7.31 8.28 10.25
N VAL A 142 -7.29 7.41 9.24
CA VAL A 142 -7.92 7.69 7.95
C VAL A 142 -9.43 7.80 8.12
N HIS A 143 -10.09 6.86 8.82
CA HIS A 143 -11.52 6.96 9.13
C HIS A 143 -11.88 8.20 9.94
N ALA A 144 -11.05 8.55 10.93
CA ALA A 144 -11.24 9.78 11.68
C ALA A 144 -11.17 11.02 10.77
N LYS A 145 -10.23 11.04 9.80
CA LYS A 145 -10.12 12.13 8.83
C LYS A 145 -11.31 12.17 7.86
N GLU A 146 -11.79 11.02 7.38
CA GLU A 146 -13.04 10.92 6.60
C GLU A 146 -14.21 11.53 7.36
N HIS A 147 -14.36 11.20 8.65
CA HIS A 147 -15.39 11.75 9.52
C HIS A 147 -15.26 13.28 9.68
N VAL A 148 -14.06 13.78 9.94
CA VAL A 148 -13.78 15.23 10.08
C VAL A 148 -14.13 15.98 8.80
N LEU A 149 -13.83 15.40 7.65
CA LEU A 149 -14.14 15.96 6.34
C LEU A 149 -15.61 15.74 5.91
N LYS A 150 -16.42 15.05 6.74
CA LYS A 150 -17.84 14.73 6.49
C LYS A 150 -18.07 13.94 5.21
N ILE A 151 -17.15 13.06 4.89
CA ILE A 151 -17.25 12.14 3.75
C ILE A 151 -18.18 10.98 4.15
N GLN A 152 -19.13 10.64 3.29
CA GLN A 152 -20.12 9.57 3.48
C GLN A 152 -20.17 8.65 2.27
#